data_09394bb14ec596d03a4381703f8c43f3
#
_entry.id   09394bb14ec596d03a4381703f8c43f3
#
_cell.length_a   1.000
_cell.length_b   1.000
_cell.length_c   1.000
_cell.angle_alpha   90.00
_cell.angle_beta   90.00
_cell.angle_gamma   90.00
#
_symmetry.space_group_name_H-M   'P 1'
#
loop_
_entity.id
_entity.type
_entity.pdbx_description
1 polymer ?
#
loop_
_entity_poly.entity_id
_entity_poly.type
_entity_poly.pdbx_seq_one_letter_code
_entity_poly.pdbx_strand_id
1 'polypeptide(L)'
;MKKIIIAVIIVITGFTVSAQNGSRPTLSLGGELGAATGNLNLYYGLTAGATLQADFTVDKDLAITLNAGVIDFIGKKINNNIKYNSVAVIPILAGIKYYFTPVVYGSAQLGSSTFTTGIFKGTKFTYIPGIGFKVDRNIDILVKYTGLSNTGGTFGARVAYVF
;
A
#
# COMPACT_ATOMS: atom_id res chain seq x y z
N MET A 1 0.92 -17.09 14.08
CA MET A 1 1.06 -15.71 14.62
C MET A 1 2.49 -15.43 15.07
N LYS A 2 3.18 -16.23 15.90
CA LYS A 2 4.58 -15.99 16.33
C LYS A 2 5.59 -15.89 15.16
N LYS A 3 5.44 -16.69 14.09
CA LYS A 3 6.33 -16.65 12.91
C LYS A 3 6.24 -15.34 12.10
N ILE A 4 5.07 -14.69 12.08
CA ILE A 4 4.86 -13.40 11.40
C ILE A 4 5.52 -12.27 12.19
N ILE A 5 5.43 -12.30 13.52
CA ILE A 5 6.07 -11.31 14.40
C ILE A 5 7.60 -11.38 14.26
N ILE A 6 8.17 -12.59 14.19
CA ILE A 6 9.60 -12.79 13.97
C ILE A 6 10.04 -12.27 12.59
N ALA A 7 9.26 -12.51 11.53
CA ALA A 7 9.55 -12.00 10.19
C ALA A 7 9.53 -10.46 10.15
N VAL A 8 8.59 -9.82 10.84
CA VAL A 8 8.51 -8.35 10.95
C VAL A 8 9.73 -7.80 11.73
N ILE A 9 10.14 -8.45 12.80
CA ILE A 9 11.32 -8.04 13.59
C ILE A 9 12.61 -8.18 12.75
N ILE A 10 12.78 -9.26 11.97
CA ILE A 10 13.95 -9.48 11.10
C ILE A 10 14.00 -8.40 10.00
N VAL A 11 12.88 -8.00 9.44
CA VAL A 11 12.82 -6.91 8.44
C VAL A 11 13.25 -5.58 9.07
N ILE A 12 12.83 -5.29 10.29
CA ILE A 12 13.19 -4.05 11.01
C ILE A 12 14.69 -4.03 11.37
N THR A 13 15.28 -5.16 11.77
CA THR A 13 16.71 -5.24 12.14
C THR A 13 17.65 -5.29 10.93
N GLY A 14 17.17 -5.75 9.76
CA GLY A 14 17.96 -5.77 8.51
C GLY A 14 18.32 -4.37 7.96
N PHE A 15 17.58 -3.33 8.33
CA PHE A 15 17.83 -1.96 7.86
C PHE A 15 18.95 -1.21 8.59
N THR A 16 19.53 -1.76 9.66
CA THR A 16 20.60 -1.10 10.41
C THR A 16 22.01 -1.29 9.82
N VAL A 17 22.16 -2.12 8.77
CA VAL A 17 23.49 -2.56 8.27
C VAL A 17 24.03 -1.74 7.10
N SER A 18 23.30 -0.81 6.49
CA SER A 18 23.77 -0.03 5.33
C SER A 18 24.08 1.44 5.65
N ALA A 19 24.81 1.70 6.71
CA ALA A 19 25.19 3.07 7.13
C ALA A 19 26.59 3.50 6.60
N GLN A 20 27.01 2.99 5.43
CA GLN A 20 28.24 3.46 4.79
C GLN A 20 27.89 4.10 3.45
N ASN A 21 27.79 5.43 3.42
CA ASN A 21 27.60 6.31 2.24
C ASN A 21 26.20 6.41 1.59
N GLY A 22 25.10 6.02 2.24
CA GLY A 22 23.74 6.23 1.68
C GLY A 22 22.83 6.98 2.65
N SER A 23 21.96 7.83 2.11
CA SER A 23 20.86 8.45 2.88
C SER A 23 20.07 7.36 3.62
N ARG A 24 19.81 7.56 4.90
CA ARG A 24 18.99 6.62 5.67
C ARG A 24 17.60 6.48 5.01
N PRO A 25 17.06 5.25 4.90
CA PRO A 25 15.70 5.10 4.37
C PRO A 25 14.71 5.82 5.28
N THR A 26 13.82 6.58 4.67
CA THR A 26 12.70 7.21 5.36
C THR A 26 11.58 6.19 5.53
N LEU A 27 11.20 5.89 6.77
CA LEU A 27 10.11 4.97 7.07
C LEU A 27 8.81 5.72 7.29
N SER A 28 7.70 5.15 6.84
CA SER A 28 6.37 5.70 7.11
C SER A 28 5.33 4.61 7.34
N LEU A 29 4.48 4.82 8.34
CA LEU A 29 3.31 3.99 8.63
C LEU A 29 2.05 4.76 8.21
N GLY A 30 1.24 4.18 7.33
CA GLY A 30 0.05 4.83 6.81
C GLY A 30 -1.22 4.02 6.97
N GLY A 31 -2.33 4.72 7.26
CA GLY A 31 -3.68 4.22 7.12
C GLY A 31 -4.16 4.40 5.68
N GLU A 32 -4.87 3.44 5.16
CA GLU A 32 -5.43 3.45 3.80
C GLU A 32 -6.94 3.31 3.82
N LEU A 33 -7.60 4.12 3.01
CA LEU A 33 -9.03 4.02 2.75
C LEU A 33 -9.27 4.10 1.25
N GLY A 34 -10.22 3.30 0.74
CA GLY A 34 -10.54 3.31 -0.67
C GLY A 34 -11.91 2.73 -0.97
N ALA A 35 -12.34 2.93 -2.21
CA ALA A 35 -13.56 2.36 -2.77
C ALA A 35 -13.21 1.38 -3.89
N ALA A 36 -13.83 0.21 -3.90
CA ALA A 36 -13.63 -0.80 -4.93
C ALA A 36 -14.26 -0.35 -6.25
N THR A 37 -13.60 -0.68 -7.37
CA THR A 37 -14.02 -0.38 -8.73
C THR A 37 -13.97 -1.63 -9.61
N GLY A 38 -14.62 -1.59 -10.77
CA GLY A 38 -14.68 -2.73 -11.69
C GLY A 38 -15.38 -3.94 -11.07
N ASN A 39 -14.92 -5.14 -11.37
CA ASN A 39 -15.52 -6.40 -10.90
C ASN A 39 -15.46 -6.54 -9.37
N LEU A 40 -14.49 -5.92 -8.70
CA LEU A 40 -14.42 -5.91 -7.24
C LEU A 40 -15.62 -5.24 -6.60
N ASN A 41 -16.14 -4.17 -7.23
CA ASN A 41 -17.27 -3.42 -6.70
C ASN A 41 -18.59 -4.22 -6.66
N LEU A 42 -18.67 -5.36 -7.35
CA LEU A 42 -19.81 -6.26 -7.26
C LEU A 42 -19.87 -6.96 -5.90
N TYR A 43 -18.73 -7.21 -5.26
CA TYR A 43 -18.61 -8.00 -4.03
C TYR A 43 -18.15 -7.17 -2.84
N TYR A 44 -17.32 -6.16 -3.06
CA TYR A 44 -16.70 -5.33 -2.03
C TYR A 44 -17.04 -3.86 -2.27
N GLY A 45 -17.26 -3.10 -1.19
CA GLY A 45 -17.59 -1.67 -1.29
C GLY A 45 -16.39 -0.79 -0.98
N LEU A 46 -16.00 -0.82 0.26
CA LEU A 46 -14.90 -0.03 0.81
C LEU A 46 -13.70 -0.92 1.10
N THR A 47 -12.54 -0.30 1.13
CA THR A 47 -11.30 -0.93 1.63
C THR A 47 -10.71 -0.08 2.72
N ALA A 48 -10.18 -0.72 3.77
CA ALA A 48 -9.48 -0.06 4.85
C ALA A 48 -8.28 -0.90 5.25
N GLY A 49 -7.16 -0.26 5.60
CA GLY A 49 -5.97 -1.00 5.97
C GLY A 49 -4.84 -0.14 6.50
N ALA A 50 -3.71 -0.79 6.72
CA ALA A 50 -2.48 -0.13 7.11
C ALA A 50 -1.30 -0.69 6.32
N THR A 51 -0.37 0.21 5.95
CA THR A 51 0.84 -0.13 5.19
C THR A 51 2.07 0.53 5.79
N LEU A 52 3.15 -0.21 5.80
CA LEU A 52 4.49 0.28 6.09
C LEU A 52 5.21 0.52 4.77
N GLN A 53 5.88 1.66 4.65
CA GLN A 53 6.65 2.01 3.46
C GLN A 53 8.04 2.50 3.86
N ALA A 54 9.03 2.07 3.10
CA ALA A 54 10.42 2.53 3.18
C ALA A 54 10.76 3.26 1.86
N ASP A 55 11.24 4.48 1.96
CA ASP A 55 11.66 5.31 0.83
C ASP A 55 13.18 5.49 0.88
N PHE A 56 13.87 5.08 -0.18
CA PHE A 56 15.30 5.19 -0.37
C PHE A 56 15.57 6.33 -1.35
N THR A 57 16.09 7.45 -0.88
CA THR A 57 16.43 8.58 -1.72
C THR A 57 17.64 8.22 -2.60
N VAL A 58 17.43 8.23 -3.92
CA VAL A 58 18.47 7.95 -4.92
C VAL A 58 19.06 9.25 -5.46
N ASP A 59 18.19 10.23 -5.66
CA ASP A 59 18.56 11.61 -6.08
C ASP A 59 17.64 12.61 -5.35
N LYS A 60 17.96 13.90 -5.42
CA LYS A 60 17.17 14.97 -4.78
C LYS A 60 15.69 14.95 -5.11
N ASP A 61 15.34 14.49 -6.31
CA ASP A 61 13.95 14.44 -6.78
C ASP A 61 13.43 13.02 -6.99
N LEU A 62 14.24 11.98 -6.70
CA LEU A 62 13.88 10.58 -6.95
C LEU A 62 14.13 9.70 -5.71
N ALA A 63 13.13 8.93 -5.35
CA ALA A 63 13.24 7.87 -4.35
C ALA A 63 12.68 6.54 -4.87
N ILE A 64 13.33 5.44 -4.47
CA ILE A 64 12.80 4.08 -4.64
C ILE A 64 11.97 3.75 -3.41
N THR A 65 10.82 3.11 -3.59
CA THR A 65 9.91 2.77 -2.50
C THR A 65 9.74 1.26 -2.38
N LEU A 66 9.65 0.78 -1.15
CA LEU A 66 9.16 -0.56 -0.82
C LEU A 66 7.95 -0.41 0.10
N ASN A 67 6.86 -1.11 -0.20
CA ASN A 67 5.61 -1.02 0.55
C ASN A 67 5.06 -2.41 0.84
N ALA A 68 4.61 -2.63 2.08
CA ALA A 68 3.91 -3.83 2.47
C ALA A 68 2.87 -3.52 3.55
N GLY A 69 1.80 -4.33 3.63
CA GLY A 69 0.77 -4.09 4.62
C GLY A 69 -0.36 -5.10 4.61
N VAL A 70 -1.48 -4.70 5.21
CA VAL A 70 -2.73 -5.47 5.21
C VAL A 70 -3.88 -4.51 4.92
N ILE A 71 -4.68 -4.86 3.93
CA ILE A 71 -5.86 -4.09 3.50
C ILE A 71 -7.06 -5.02 3.55
N ASP A 72 -8.10 -4.67 4.29
CA ASP A 72 -9.36 -5.39 4.33
C ASP A 72 -10.32 -4.85 3.27
N PHE A 73 -10.84 -5.74 2.45
CA PHE A 73 -11.88 -5.48 1.47
C PHE A 73 -13.22 -5.82 2.10
N ILE A 74 -14.01 -4.79 2.43
CA ILE A 74 -15.25 -4.91 3.18
C ILE A 74 -16.36 -5.43 2.26
N GLY A 75 -16.88 -6.62 2.58
CA GLY A 75 -17.93 -7.28 1.80
C GLY A 75 -19.25 -6.51 1.79
N LYS A 76 -19.86 -6.39 0.62
CA LYS A 76 -21.19 -5.76 0.43
C LYS A 76 -22.33 -6.67 0.87
N LYS A 77 -23.41 -6.04 1.31
CA LYS A 77 -24.74 -6.66 1.42
C LYS A 77 -25.48 -6.41 0.10
N ILE A 78 -25.90 -7.46 -0.59
CA ILE A 78 -26.65 -7.36 -1.85
C ILE A 78 -28.15 -7.41 -1.60
N ASN A 79 -28.60 -8.16 -0.59
CA ASN A 79 -29.98 -8.24 -0.13
C ASN A 79 -30.01 -8.55 1.36
N ASN A 80 -31.18 -8.47 2.00
CA ASN A 80 -31.33 -8.76 3.44
C ASN A 80 -30.76 -10.13 3.86
N ASN A 81 -30.56 -11.05 2.92
CA ASN A 81 -30.12 -12.43 3.18
C ASN A 81 -28.72 -12.77 2.63
N ILE A 82 -28.07 -11.93 1.81
CA ILE A 82 -26.76 -12.22 1.20
C ILE A 82 -25.77 -11.13 1.58
N LYS A 83 -24.80 -11.48 2.44
CA LYS A 83 -23.66 -10.65 2.81
C LYS A 83 -22.37 -11.36 2.38
N TYR A 84 -21.54 -10.70 1.58
CA TYR A 84 -20.19 -11.17 1.30
C TYR A 84 -19.29 -10.94 2.50
N ASN A 85 -18.43 -11.92 2.78
CA ASN A 85 -17.44 -11.79 3.85
C ASN A 85 -16.33 -10.84 3.41
N SER A 86 -15.81 -10.06 4.35
CA SER A 86 -14.61 -9.26 4.14
C SER A 86 -13.39 -10.15 3.92
N VAL A 87 -12.42 -9.64 3.16
CA VAL A 87 -11.21 -10.38 2.78
C VAL A 87 -9.98 -9.54 3.02
N ALA A 88 -9.06 -10.06 3.81
CA ALA A 88 -7.75 -9.45 3.99
C ALA A 88 -6.86 -9.71 2.79
N VAL A 89 -6.22 -8.63 2.30
CA VAL A 89 -5.28 -8.62 1.19
C VAL A 89 -3.93 -8.12 1.69
N ILE A 90 -2.87 -8.84 1.33
CA ILE A 90 -1.50 -8.53 1.72
C ILE A 90 -0.76 -8.02 0.47
N PRO A 91 -0.58 -6.70 0.30
CA PRO A 91 0.25 -6.13 -0.75
C PRO A 91 1.73 -6.22 -0.38
N ILE A 92 2.58 -6.49 -1.39
CA ILE A 92 4.04 -6.35 -1.37
C ILE A 92 4.44 -5.69 -2.68
N LEU A 93 4.93 -4.47 -2.60
CA LEU A 93 5.11 -3.58 -3.74
C LEU A 93 6.48 -2.90 -3.69
N ALA A 94 7.06 -2.70 -4.86
CA ALA A 94 8.21 -1.83 -5.07
C ALA A 94 7.84 -0.75 -6.08
N GLY A 95 8.48 0.41 -6.00
CA GLY A 95 8.15 1.49 -6.91
C GLY A 95 9.10 2.68 -6.80
N ILE A 96 8.64 3.79 -7.34
CA ILE A 96 9.37 5.05 -7.36
C ILE A 96 8.45 6.19 -6.91
N LYS A 97 9.06 7.20 -6.30
CA LYS A 97 8.49 8.53 -6.08
C LYS A 97 9.34 9.56 -6.82
N TYR A 98 8.71 10.40 -7.61
CA TYR A 98 9.36 11.53 -8.26
C TYR A 98 8.77 12.84 -7.76
N TYR A 99 9.60 13.68 -7.17
CA TYR A 99 9.20 14.96 -6.60
C TYR A 99 9.22 16.06 -7.66
N PHE A 100 8.04 16.56 -8.03
CA PHE A 100 7.89 17.71 -8.93
C PHE A 100 8.21 19.03 -8.21
N THR A 101 7.91 19.06 -6.92
CA THR A 101 8.21 20.14 -5.99
C THR A 101 8.58 19.53 -4.63
N PRO A 102 9.12 20.30 -3.66
CA PRO A 102 9.37 19.76 -2.31
C PRO A 102 8.13 19.18 -1.60
N VAL A 103 6.93 19.55 -2.06
CA VAL A 103 5.65 19.15 -1.45
C VAL A 103 4.92 18.11 -2.29
N VAL A 104 4.94 18.20 -3.62
CA VAL A 104 4.13 17.37 -4.53
C VAL A 104 4.99 16.34 -5.24
N TYR A 105 4.54 15.08 -5.25
CA TYR A 105 5.22 14.01 -5.97
C TYR A 105 4.26 13.09 -6.71
N GLY A 106 4.75 12.50 -7.80
CA GLY A 106 4.14 11.35 -8.46
C GLY A 106 4.69 10.05 -7.86
N SER A 107 3.86 9.03 -7.75
CA SER A 107 4.25 7.70 -7.30
C SER A 107 3.76 6.65 -8.27
N ALA A 108 4.61 5.67 -8.56
CA ALA A 108 4.24 4.47 -9.31
C ALA A 108 4.83 3.25 -8.61
N GLN A 109 3.97 2.31 -8.21
CA GLN A 109 4.38 1.08 -7.53
C GLN A 109 3.85 -0.13 -8.29
N LEU A 110 4.62 -1.21 -8.30
CA LEU A 110 4.30 -2.50 -8.92
C LEU A 110 4.62 -3.62 -7.94
N GLY A 111 3.91 -4.72 -8.04
CA GLY A 111 4.17 -5.89 -7.21
C GLY A 111 3.03 -6.87 -7.19
N SER A 112 2.77 -7.45 -6.03
CA SER A 112 1.74 -8.46 -5.86
C SER A 112 0.86 -8.16 -4.65
N SER A 113 -0.41 -8.52 -4.77
CA SER A 113 -1.37 -8.51 -3.66
C SER A 113 -1.99 -9.89 -3.52
N THR A 114 -1.87 -10.47 -2.33
CA THR A 114 -2.40 -11.82 -2.04
C THR A 114 -3.69 -11.72 -1.27
N PHE A 115 -4.78 -12.20 -1.88
CA PHE A 115 -6.08 -12.38 -1.24
C PHE A 115 -6.05 -13.65 -0.39
N THR A 116 -6.26 -13.54 0.91
CA THR A 116 -6.16 -14.67 1.85
C THR A 116 -7.31 -15.65 1.70
N THR A 117 -8.50 -15.17 1.36
CA THR A 117 -9.74 -15.95 1.20
C THR A 117 -10.64 -15.35 0.12
N GLY A 118 -11.85 -15.88 -0.05
CA GLY A 118 -12.89 -15.33 -0.91
C GLY A 118 -12.81 -15.75 -2.37
N ILE A 119 -13.65 -15.12 -3.19
CA ILE A 119 -13.83 -15.45 -4.63
C ILE A 119 -12.55 -15.18 -5.43
N PHE A 120 -11.76 -14.19 -5.02
CA PHE A 120 -10.52 -13.79 -5.70
C PHE A 120 -9.26 -14.36 -5.03
N LYS A 121 -9.39 -15.38 -4.14
CA LYS A 121 -8.27 -16.00 -3.44
C LYS A 121 -7.07 -16.25 -4.35
N GLY A 122 -5.88 -15.92 -3.86
CA GLY A 122 -4.62 -16.07 -4.57
C GLY A 122 -3.91 -14.74 -4.80
N THR A 123 -2.77 -14.80 -5.44
CA THR A 123 -1.90 -13.64 -5.70
C THR A 123 -2.25 -13.01 -7.04
N LYS A 124 -2.38 -11.68 -7.05
CA LYS A 124 -2.66 -10.86 -8.23
C LYS A 124 -1.52 -9.88 -8.45
N PHE A 125 -1.15 -9.70 -9.72
CA PHE A 125 -0.27 -8.59 -10.07
C PHE A 125 -0.98 -7.27 -9.77
N THR A 126 -0.24 -6.35 -9.17
CA THR A 126 -0.77 -5.08 -8.66
C THR A 126 0.08 -3.93 -9.17
N TYR A 127 -0.59 -2.86 -9.63
CA TYR A 127 0.05 -1.61 -10.01
C TYR A 127 -0.67 -0.44 -9.34
N ILE A 128 0.09 0.55 -8.88
CA ILE A 128 -0.44 1.67 -8.11
C ILE A 128 0.17 2.98 -8.62
N PRO A 129 -0.45 3.67 -9.59
CA PRO A 129 -0.17 5.06 -9.85
C PRO A 129 -0.83 5.95 -8.79
N GLY A 130 -0.17 7.07 -8.44
CA GLY A 130 -0.71 8.02 -7.49
C GLY A 130 -0.02 9.37 -7.52
N ILE A 131 -0.66 10.35 -6.89
CA ILE A 131 -0.10 11.69 -6.65
C ILE A 131 -0.13 11.92 -5.14
N GLY A 132 0.99 12.33 -4.58
CA GLY A 132 1.15 12.54 -3.16
C GLY A 132 1.55 13.96 -2.80
N PHE A 133 1.25 14.30 -1.55
CA PHE A 133 1.48 15.60 -0.96
C PHE A 133 2.11 15.44 0.42
N LYS A 134 3.26 16.05 0.63
CA LYS A 134 3.83 16.22 1.97
C LYS A 134 3.15 17.42 2.62
N VAL A 135 2.26 17.15 3.57
CA VAL A 135 1.53 18.22 4.31
C VAL A 135 2.45 18.88 5.31
N ASP A 136 3.31 18.08 5.93
CA ASP A 136 4.34 18.51 6.89
C ASP A 136 5.52 17.53 6.81
N ARG A 137 6.56 17.76 7.61
CA ARG A 137 7.75 16.89 7.68
C ARG A 137 7.39 15.44 8.02
N ASN A 138 6.33 15.27 8.83
CA ASN A 138 5.91 13.98 9.35
C ASN A 138 4.59 13.45 8.76
N ILE A 139 3.90 14.21 7.89
CA ILE A 139 2.61 13.80 7.33
C ILE A 139 2.67 13.78 5.81
N ASP A 140 2.38 12.61 5.26
CA ASP A 140 2.34 12.32 3.83
C ASP A 140 0.93 11.82 3.45
N ILE A 141 0.35 12.41 2.41
CA ILE A 141 -0.95 12.00 1.85
C ILE A 141 -0.73 11.56 0.40
N LEU A 142 -1.15 10.36 0.05
CA LEU A 142 -1.09 9.82 -1.31
C LEU A 142 -2.49 9.44 -1.77
N VAL A 143 -2.97 10.09 -2.81
CA VAL A 143 -4.17 9.68 -3.57
C VAL A 143 -3.72 8.73 -4.67
N LYS A 144 -4.34 7.55 -4.75
CA LYS A 144 -3.86 6.47 -5.60
C LYS A 144 -4.98 5.63 -6.19
N TYR A 145 -4.69 5.04 -7.32
CA TYR A 145 -5.47 3.94 -7.88
C TYR A 145 -4.68 2.64 -7.72
N THR A 146 -5.29 1.62 -7.15
CA THR A 146 -4.71 0.29 -7.04
C THR A 146 -5.39 -0.62 -8.06
N GLY A 147 -4.70 -0.94 -9.15
CA GLY A 147 -5.18 -1.88 -10.15
C GLY A 147 -4.72 -3.30 -9.84
N LEU A 148 -5.65 -4.26 -9.89
CA LEU A 148 -5.43 -5.69 -9.64
C LEU A 148 -5.74 -6.46 -10.91
N SER A 149 -4.78 -7.23 -11.44
CA SER A 149 -4.96 -7.93 -12.71
C SER A 149 -6.16 -8.88 -12.68
N ASN A 150 -6.97 -8.84 -13.74
CA ASN A 150 -8.17 -9.68 -13.93
C ASN A 150 -9.25 -9.56 -12.83
N THR A 151 -9.21 -8.49 -12.02
CA THR A 151 -10.09 -8.40 -10.85
C THR A 151 -10.80 -7.04 -10.77
N GLY A 152 -10.13 -5.97 -11.19
CA GLY A 152 -10.60 -4.59 -11.04
C GLY A 152 -9.58 -3.79 -10.22
N GLY A 153 -10.05 -2.85 -9.41
CA GLY A 153 -9.15 -2.02 -8.62
C GLY A 153 -9.83 -1.31 -7.47
N THR A 154 -9.08 -0.42 -6.82
CA THR A 154 -9.61 0.51 -5.81
C THR A 154 -9.08 1.90 -6.07
N PHE A 155 -9.93 2.90 -5.88
CA PHE A 155 -9.51 4.30 -5.81
C PHE A 155 -9.54 4.75 -4.36
N GLY A 156 -8.48 5.35 -3.87
CA GLY A 156 -8.41 5.70 -2.46
C GLY A 156 -7.23 6.60 -2.11
N ALA A 157 -7.04 6.78 -0.81
CA ALA A 157 -5.96 7.57 -0.25
C ALA A 157 -5.24 6.82 0.88
N ARG A 158 -3.97 7.14 1.03
CA ARG A 158 -3.12 6.75 2.15
C ARG A 158 -2.72 8.01 2.90
N VAL A 159 -2.92 8.04 4.21
CA VAL A 159 -2.40 9.08 5.12
C VAL A 159 -1.35 8.41 6.00
N ALA A 160 -0.15 8.94 6.00
CA ALA A 160 0.98 8.31 6.67
C ALA A 160 1.73 9.27 7.59
N TYR A 161 2.22 8.70 8.70
CA TYR A 161 3.22 9.33 9.54
C TYR A 161 4.61 8.89 9.08
N VAL A 162 5.48 9.86 8.89
CA VAL A 162 6.88 9.70 8.44
C VAL A 162 7.79 9.88 9.65
N PHE A 163 8.66 8.90 9.91
CA PHE A 163 9.57 8.86 11.06
C PHE A 163 10.91 9.55 10.79
#